data_cafe2f9cd87bb2d1158c22d6246aed4e
#
_entry.id   cafe2f9cd87bb2d1158c22d6246aed4e
#
_cell.length_a   1.000
_cell.length_b   1.000
_cell.length_c   1.000
_cell.angle_alpha   90.00
_cell.angle_beta   90.00
_cell.angle_gamma   90.00
#
_symmetry.space_group_name_H-M   'P 1'
#
loop_
_entity.id
_entity.type
_entity.pdbx_description
1 polymer ?
#
loop_
_entity_poly.entity_id
_entity_poly.type
_entity_poly.pdbx_seq_one_letter_code
_entity_poly.pdbx_strand_id
1 'polypeptide(L)'
;MNEKTKNALLSIVASLVCIVIGLLVGFIILYCINAENAVDGFTRIIKGGFYLKPKGIGSEIAQSAPLIMTGLSVAFAFKTGLFNIGAAGQYTVGVFGALYFAIILHMPWYVCLLAAMVCGAIWGAVPGIFKAYFNVNEVITSIMFNWIGLYLVNELMYNTIPGMYDQKTTRTYKLSSASPKSLIPDCGMNSIFRTSSTTIAIFIAIAIAVIIYICLLYTSPSPRD
;
A
#
# COMPACT_ATOMS: atom_id res chain seq x y z
N MET A 1 39.61 9.86 -5.07
CA MET A 1 38.21 9.49 -4.78
C MET A 1 38.17 8.95 -3.37
N ASN A 2 37.37 9.54 -2.49
CA ASN A 2 37.34 9.18 -1.07
C ASN A 2 36.81 7.73 -0.92
N GLU A 3 37.34 6.94 0.03
CA GLU A 3 36.89 5.51 0.23
C GLU A 3 35.38 5.38 0.41
N LYS A 4 34.76 6.33 1.12
CA LYS A 4 33.29 6.40 1.26
C LYS A 4 32.57 6.51 -0.09
N THR A 5 33.09 7.35 -0.99
CA THR A 5 32.51 7.54 -2.33
C THR A 5 32.71 6.29 -3.21
N LYS A 6 33.84 5.61 -3.09
CA LYS A 6 34.14 4.35 -3.80
C LYS A 6 33.19 3.23 -3.35
N ASN A 7 33.00 3.08 -2.03
CA ASN A 7 32.10 2.05 -1.47
C ASN A 7 30.62 2.33 -1.82
N ALA A 8 30.19 3.58 -1.80
CA ALA A 8 28.85 3.95 -2.26
C ALA A 8 28.64 3.65 -3.75
N LEU A 9 29.64 3.96 -4.60
CA LEU A 9 29.57 3.64 -6.02
C LEU A 9 29.51 2.13 -6.28
N LEU A 10 30.33 1.36 -5.57
CA LEU A 10 30.32 -0.11 -5.67
C LEU A 10 28.97 -0.71 -5.28
N SER A 11 28.34 -0.18 -4.21
CA SER A 11 27.00 -0.62 -3.80
C SER A 11 25.94 -0.32 -4.86
N ILE A 12 26.00 0.87 -5.48
CA ILE A 12 25.08 1.24 -6.57
C ILE A 12 25.28 0.32 -7.78
N VAL A 13 26.54 0.10 -8.18
CA VAL A 13 26.85 -0.79 -9.31
C VAL A 13 26.40 -2.23 -9.03
N ALA A 14 26.65 -2.74 -7.83
CA ALA A 14 26.19 -4.07 -7.43
C ALA A 14 24.67 -4.20 -7.52
N SER A 15 23.92 -3.20 -7.02
CA SER A 15 22.47 -3.18 -7.10
C SER A 15 21.97 -3.15 -8.56
N LEU A 16 22.60 -2.36 -9.42
CA LEU A 16 22.25 -2.30 -10.85
C LEU A 16 22.53 -3.63 -11.55
N VAL A 17 23.65 -4.27 -11.26
CA VAL A 17 23.99 -5.59 -11.81
C VAL A 17 22.95 -6.63 -11.39
N CYS A 18 22.54 -6.65 -10.11
CA CYS A 18 21.48 -7.55 -9.64
C CYS A 18 20.15 -7.33 -10.37
N ILE A 19 19.78 -6.07 -10.60
CA ILE A 19 18.56 -5.73 -11.36
C ILE A 19 18.66 -6.26 -12.80
N VAL A 20 19.79 -6.02 -13.47
CA VAL A 20 19.99 -6.49 -14.86
C VAL A 20 19.94 -8.02 -14.93
N ILE A 21 20.61 -8.72 -14.00
CA ILE A 21 20.57 -10.19 -13.95
C ILE A 21 19.13 -10.68 -13.73
N GLY A 22 18.39 -10.08 -12.79
CA GLY A 22 16.98 -10.44 -12.54
C GLY A 22 16.09 -10.23 -13.78
N LEU A 23 16.28 -9.12 -14.50
CA LEU A 23 15.56 -8.85 -15.75
C LEU A 23 15.92 -9.85 -16.85
N LEU A 24 17.20 -10.22 -16.99
CA LEU A 24 17.64 -11.23 -17.96
C LEU A 24 17.03 -12.61 -17.66
N VAL A 25 17.06 -13.04 -16.40
CA VAL A 25 16.41 -14.31 -16.00
C VAL A 25 14.90 -14.25 -16.28
N GLY A 26 14.23 -13.16 -15.95
CA GLY A 26 12.82 -12.97 -16.26
C GLY A 26 12.53 -13.02 -17.76
N PHE A 27 13.40 -12.42 -18.59
CA PHE A 27 13.27 -12.49 -20.06
C PHE A 27 13.46 -13.92 -20.58
N ILE A 28 14.46 -14.66 -20.07
CA ILE A 28 14.68 -16.07 -20.45
C ILE A 28 13.45 -16.92 -20.11
N ILE A 29 12.85 -16.74 -18.94
CA ILE A 29 11.63 -17.45 -18.54
C ILE A 29 10.48 -17.13 -19.50
N LEU A 30 10.25 -15.85 -19.82
CA LEU A 30 9.23 -15.44 -20.79
C LEU A 30 9.47 -16.06 -22.16
N TYR A 31 10.71 -16.09 -22.60
CA TYR A 31 11.10 -16.68 -23.89
C TYR A 31 10.85 -18.19 -23.93
N CYS A 32 11.14 -18.91 -22.84
CA CYS A 32 10.88 -20.35 -22.72
C CYS A 32 9.38 -20.67 -22.71
N ILE A 33 8.52 -19.77 -22.17
CA ILE A 33 7.07 -19.97 -22.14
C ILE A 33 6.43 -19.67 -23.49
N ASN A 34 6.80 -18.52 -24.11
CA ASN A 34 6.25 -18.11 -25.40
C ASN A 34 7.25 -17.17 -26.11
N ALA A 35 8.08 -17.74 -26.96
CA ALA A 35 9.12 -17.02 -27.68
C ALA A 35 8.57 -15.90 -28.59
N GLU A 36 7.40 -16.11 -29.20
CA GLU A 36 6.78 -15.16 -30.15
C GLU A 36 6.38 -13.85 -29.47
N ASN A 37 5.83 -13.93 -28.24
CA ASN A 37 5.35 -12.76 -27.49
C ASN A 37 6.33 -12.29 -26.39
N ALA A 38 7.46 -12.96 -26.21
CA ALA A 38 8.40 -12.66 -25.11
C ALA A 38 8.96 -11.23 -25.18
N VAL A 39 9.30 -10.75 -26.36
CA VAL A 39 9.85 -9.39 -26.56
C VAL A 39 8.79 -8.33 -26.27
N ASP A 40 7.55 -8.50 -26.73
CA ASP A 40 6.46 -7.55 -26.42
C ASP A 40 6.13 -7.57 -24.93
N GLY A 41 6.01 -8.74 -24.32
CA GLY A 41 5.79 -8.90 -22.88
C GLY A 41 6.91 -8.24 -22.05
N PHE A 42 8.15 -8.46 -22.39
CA PHE A 42 9.28 -7.83 -21.72
C PHE A 42 9.31 -6.31 -21.89
N THR A 43 8.99 -5.82 -23.09
CA THR A 43 8.88 -4.39 -23.37
C THR A 43 7.79 -3.74 -22.52
N ARG A 44 6.65 -4.42 -22.29
CA ARG A 44 5.59 -3.94 -21.41
C ARG A 44 6.04 -3.86 -19.96
N ILE A 45 6.82 -4.85 -19.49
CA ILE A 45 7.38 -4.83 -18.13
C ILE A 45 8.33 -3.64 -17.96
N ILE A 46 9.28 -3.45 -18.89
CA ILE A 46 10.25 -2.35 -18.81
C ILE A 46 9.59 -0.98 -18.91
N LYS A 47 8.63 -0.82 -19.81
CA LYS A 47 7.89 0.44 -19.97
C LYS A 47 6.91 0.70 -18.84
N GLY A 48 6.46 -0.34 -18.13
CA GLY A 48 5.55 -0.22 -16.99
C GLY A 48 4.35 0.66 -17.28
N GLY A 49 4.03 1.56 -16.36
CA GLY A 49 2.92 2.52 -16.48
C GLY A 49 3.01 3.46 -17.68
N PHE A 50 4.20 3.63 -18.28
CA PHE A 50 4.38 4.46 -19.47
C PHE A 50 3.94 3.77 -20.78
N TYR A 51 3.69 2.47 -20.78
CA TYR A 51 3.29 1.72 -21.96
C TYR A 51 1.91 2.17 -22.49
N LEU A 52 0.95 2.39 -21.62
CA LEU A 52 -0.43 2.79 -21.95
C LEU A 52 -0.71 4.25 -21.53
N LYS A 53 0.05 5.21 -22.05
CA LYS A 53 -0.18 6.64 -21.78
C LYS A 53 -1.53 7.11 -22.33
N PRO A 54 -2.29 7.93 -21.59
CA PRO A 54 -2.10 8.44 -20.23
C PRO A 54 -2.62 7.50 -19.13
N LYS A 55 -3.37 6.45 -19.51
CA LYS A 55 -4.05 5.53 -18.59
C LYS A 55 -3.08 4.82 -17.63
N GLY A 56 -1.92 4.38 -18.14
CA GLY A 56 -0.90 3.74 -17.32
C GLY A 56 -0.40 4.66 -16.21
N ILE A 57 -0.06 5.90 -16.54
CA ILE A 57 0.40 6.89 -15.56
C ILE A 57 -0.66 7.15 -14.48
N GLY A 58 -1.92 7.28 -14.86
CA GLY A 58 -3.01 7.46 -13.89
C GLY A 58 -3.16 6.26 -12.96
N SER A 59 -3.00 5.04 -13.45
CA SER A 59 -3.02 3.83 -12.63
C SER A 59 -1.86 3.80 -11.63
N GLU A 60 -0.64 4.17 -12.04
CA GLU A 60 0.52 4.27 -11.15
C GLU A 60 0.32 5.31 -10.06
N ILE A 61 -0.21 6.48 -10.40
CA ILE A 61 -0.56 7.52 -9.41
C ILE A 61 -1.58 7.01 -8.40
N ALA A 62 -2.61 6.30 -8.86
CA ALA A 62 -3.63 5.75 -7.98
C ALA A 62 -3.06 4.73 -6.99
N GLN A 63 -2.14 3.87 -7.46
CA GLN A 63 -1.52 2.83 -6.64
C GLN A 63 -0.41 3.38 -5.72
N SER A 64 0.19 4.52 -6.05
CA SER A 64 1.23 5.12 -5.21
C SER A 64 0.68 5.70 -3.90
N ALA A 65 -0.58 6.16 -3.85
CA ALA A 65 -1.17 6.72 -2.64
C ALA A 65 -1.16 5.74 -1.44
N PRO A 66 -1.70 4.51 -1.53
CA PRO A 66 -1.63 3.56 -0.43
C PRO A 66 -0.18 3.12 -0.11
N LEU A 67 0.71 3.07 -1.08
CA LEU A 67 2.12 2.74 -0.85
C LEU A 67 2.84 3.84 -0.06
N ILE A 68 2.58 5.11 -0.36
CA ILE A 68 3.09 6.25 0.42
C ILE A 68 2.60 6.15 1.86
N MET A 69 1.33 5.89 2.08
CA MET A 69 0.75 5.82 3.42
C MET A 69 1.29 4.65 4.25
N THR A 70 1.41 3.47 3.66
CA THR A 70 1.99 2.30 4.36
C THR A 70 3.48 2.49 4.63
N GLY A 71 4.24 3.02 3.66
CA GLY A 71 5.65 3.34 3.85
C GLY A 71 5.87 4.38 4.95
N LEU A 72 5.00 5.40 5.01
CA LEU A 72 5.04 6.43 6.04
C LEU A 72 4.73 5.88 7.43
N SER A 73 3.76 4.95 7.55
CA SER A 73 3.45 4.24 8.81
C SER A 73 4.66 3.47 9.34
N VAL A 74 5.35 2.75 8.46
CA VAL A 74 6.58 2.01 8.82
C VAL A 74 7.70 2.97 9.21
N ALA A 75 7.93 4.04 8.42
CA ALA A 75 8.96 5.04 8.70
C ALA A 75 8.73 5.76 10.04
N PHE A 76 7.47 6.08 10.36
CA PHE A 76 7.10 6.67 11.65
C PHE A 76 7.43 5.71 12.81
N ALA A 77 7.08 4.44 12.70
CA ALA A 77 7.39 3.43 13.71
C ALA A 77 8.90 3.32 13.93
N PHE A 78 9.70 3.28 12.87
CA PHE A 78 11.18 3.26 12.99
C PHE A 78 11.73 4.49 13.71
N LYS A 79 11.19 5.67 13.44
CA LYS A 79 11.61 6.90 14.10
C LYS A 79 11.27 6.94 15.60
N THR A 80 10.19 6.27 15.99
CA THR A 80 9.80 6.14 17.41
C THR A 80 10.47 4.96 18.12
N GLY A 81 11.42 4.27 17.46
CA GLY A 81 12.16 3.15 18.05
C GLY A 81 11.39 1.83 18.06
N LEU A 82 10.29 1.73 17.33
CA LEU A 82 9.50 0.52 17.20
C LEU A 82 9.69 -0.09 15.79
N PHE A 83 9.76 -1.41 15.74
CA PHE A 83 9.90 -2.13 14.47
C PHE A 83 8.54 -2.72 14.05
N ASN A 84 7.81 -2.01 13.17
CA ASN A 84 6.48 -2.42 12.74
C ASN A 84 6.50 -3.08 11.35
N ILE A 85 6.52 -4.41 11.31
CA ILE A 85 6.34 -5.20 10.07
C ILE A 85 4.84 -5.48 9.81
N GLY A 86 3.95 -5.15 10.74
CA GLY A 86 2.52 -5.42 10.66
C GLY A 86 1.71 -4.44 9.80
N ALA A 87 2.35 -3.53 9.07
CA ALA A 87 1.67 -2.48 8.29
C ALA A 87 0.69 -3.04 7.24
N ALA A 88 0.99 -4.18 6.61
CA ALA A 88 0.09 -4.79 5.64
C ALA A 88 -1.20 -5.33 6.29
N GLY A 89 -1.11 -5.94 7.48
CA GLY A 89 -2.29 -6.36 8.26
C GLY A 89 -3.14 -5.18 8.71
N GLN A 90 -2.51 -4.10 9.18
CA GLN A 90 -3.18 -2.85 9.55
C GLN A 90 -3.93 -2.25 8.35
N TYR A 91 -3.28 -2.23 7.19
CA TYR A 91 -3.89 -1.79 5.93
C TYR A 91 -5.09 -2.66 5.57
N THR A 92 -4.97 -3.99 5.63
CA THR A 92 -6.04 -4.94 5.29
C THR A 92 -7.25 -4.76 6.20
N VAL A 93 -7.06 -4.62 7.51
CA VAL A 93 -8.15 -4.36 8.47
C VAL A 93 -8.75 -2.97 8.27
N GLY A 94 -7.94 -1.97 7.96
CA GLY A 94 -8.43 -0.63 7.60
C GLY A 94 -9.29 -0.64 6.34
N VAL A 95 -8.86 -1.33 5.28
CA VAL A 95 -9.64 -1.49 4.03
C VAL A 95 -10.95 -2.22 4.29
N PHE A 96 -10.93 -3.27 5.14
CA PHE A 96 -12.15 -3.96 5.54
C PHE A 96 -13.14 -3.01 6.22
N GLY A 97 -12.68 -2.17 7.15
CA GLY A 97 -13.52 -1.15 7.78
C GLY A 97 -14.15 -0.19 6.76
N ALA A 98 -13.34 0.33 5.82
CA ALA A 98 -13.86 1.19 4.75
C ALA A 98 -14.91 0.48 3.89
N LEU A 99 -14.65 -0.76 3.47
CA LEU A 99 -15.56 -1.54 2.63
C LEU A 99 -16.86 -1.89 3.35
N TYR A 100 -16.81 -2.23 4.64
CA TYR A 100 -18.00 -2.49 5.44
C TYR A 100 -18.92 -1.27 5.50
N PHE A 101 -18.37 -0.10 5.82
CA PHE A 101 -19.13 1.14 5.87
C PHE A 101 -19.63 1.59 4.49
N ALA A 102 -18.88 1.27 3.42
CA ALA A 102 -19.25 1.62 2.06
C ALA A 102 -20.34 0.70 1.50
N ILE A 103 -20.19 -0.63 1.62
CA ILE A 103 -21.04 -1.60 0.94
C ILE A 103 -22.28 -1.94 1.77
N ILE A 104 -22.13 -2.11 3.09
CA ILE A 104 -23.22 -2.54 3.97
C ILE A 104 -24.00 -1.34 4.50
N LEU A 105 -23.30 -0.29 4.95
CA LEU A 105 -23.93 0.90 5.55
C LEU A 105 -24.18 2.04 4.56
N HIS A 106 -23.70 1.92 3.31
CA HIS A 106 -23.84 2.94 2.25
C HIS A 106 -23.44 4.36 2.67
N MET A 107 -22.41 4.46 3.52
CA MET A 107 -21.93 5.73 4.06
C MET A 107 -21.10 6.52 3.03
N PRO A 108 -21.05 7.85 3.16
CA PRO A 108 -20.23 8.67 2.29
C PRO A 108 -18.71 8.42 2.49
N TRP A 109 -17.92 8.74 1.48
CA TRP A 109 -16.48 8.45 1.42
C TRP A 109 -15.66 8.92 2.63
N TYR A 110 -15.99 10.09 3.20
CA TYR A 110 -15.26 10.61 4.37
C TYR A 110 -15.52 9.77 5.64
N VAL A 111 -16.73 9.20 5.81
CA VAL A 111 -17.04 8.29 6.90
C VAL A 111 -16.32 6.96 6.70
N CYS A 112 -16.27 6.45 5.46
CA CYS A 112 -15.51 5.24 5.13
C CYS A 112 -14.01 5.43 5.41
N LEU A 113 -13.47 6.62 5.11
CA LEU A 113 -12.07 6.95 5.40
C LEU A 113 -11.81 6.98 6.91
N LEU A 114 -12.69 7.60 7.70
CA LEU A 114 -12.59 7.61 9.16
C LEU A 114 -12.68 6.19 9.73
N ALA A 115 -13.60 5.37 9.23
CA ALA A 115 -13.70 3.97 9.63
C ALA A 115 -12.43 3.19 9.34
N ALA A 116 -11.81 3.39 8.15
CA ALA A 116 -10.53 2.79 7.81
C ALA A 116 -9.42 3.20 8.79
N MET A 117 -9.34 4.49 9.11
CA MET A 117 -8.35 5.02 10.06
C MET A 117 -8.53 4.42 11.46
N VAL A 118 -9.74 4.34 11.97
CA VAL A 118 -10.04 3.79 13.30
C VAL A 118 -9.74 2.30 13.34
N CYS A 119 -10.21 1.53 12.36
CA CYS A 119 -9.95 0.08 12.29
C CYS A 119 -8.44 -0.23 12.18
N GLY A 120 -7.73 0.49 11.31
CA GLY A 120 -6.28 0.35 11.17
C GLY A 120 -5.51 0.75 12.44
N ALA A 121 -5.94 1.83 13.11
CA ALA A 121 -5.33 2.28 14.36
C ALA A 121 -5.55 1.28 15.51
N ILE A 122 -6.76 0.76 15.68
CA ILE A 122 -7.06 -0.27 16.68
C ILE A 122 -6.19 -1.50 16.43
N TRP A 123 -6.13 -1.98 15.19
CA TRP A 123 -5.30 -3.13 14.84
C TRP A 123 -3.82 -2.88 15.08
N GLY A 124 -3.33 -1.68 14.74
CA GLY A 124 -1.94 -1.27 14.96
C GLY A 124 -1.58 -1.08 16.43
N ALA A 125 -2.54 -0.73 17.28
CA ALA A 125 -2.32 -0.59 18.71
C ALA A 125 -2.06 -1.95 19.40
N VAL A 126 -2.57 -3.06 18.86
CA VAL A 126 -2.45 -4.38 19.49
C VAL A 126 -0.98 -4.81 19.72
N PRO A 127 -0.09 -4.81 18.70
CA PRO A 127 1.32 -5.10 18.92
C PRO A 127 1.98 -4.16 19.95
N GLY A 128 1.59 -2.87 19.92
CA GLY A 128 2.08 -1.89 20.90
C GLY A 128 1.66 -2.20 22.33
N ILE A 129 0.42 -2.64 22.56
CA ILE A 129 -0.08 -3.09 23.86
C ILE A 129 0.71 -4.30 24.35
N PHE A 130 0.94 -5.31 23.49
CA PHE A 130 1.74 -6.47 23.85
C PHE A 130 3.17 -6.10 24.23
N LYS A 131 3.77 -5.12 23.55
CA LYS A 131 5.08 -4.59 23.92
C LYS A 131 5.05 -3.88 25.26
N ALA A 132 4.08 -2.99 25.48
CA ALA A 132 4.03 -2.12 26.65
C ALA A 132 3.71 -2.88 27.95
N TYR A 133 2.75 -3.79 27.92
CA TYR A 133 2.26 -4.47 29.12
C TYR A 133 2.89 -5.84 29.36
N PHE A 134 3.24 -6.56 28.29
CA PHE A 134 3.76 -7.93 28.41
C PHE A 134 5.23 -8.06 28.03
N ASN A 135 5.87 -6.95 27.61
CA ASN A 135 7.26 -6.92 27.15
C ASN A 135 7.57 -7.96 26.05
N VAL A 136 6.56 -8.27 25.22
CA VAL A 136 6.71 -9.19 24.07
C VAL A 136 7.46 -8.47 22.96
N ASN A 137 8.27 -9.21 22.20
CA ASN A 137 8.99 -8.65 21.06
C ASN A 137 8.00 -8.15 19.98
N GLU A 138 8.09 -6.86 19.69
CA GLU A 138 7.19 -6.18 18.73
C GLU A 138 7.31 -6.71 17.31
N VAL A 139 8.48 -7.22 16.91
CA VAL A 139 8.71 -7.79 15.58
C VAL A 139 7.87 -9.06 15.38
N ILE A 140 7.96 -9.97 16.36
CA ILE A 140 7.22 -11.24 16.32
C ILE A 140 5.72 -10.96 16.38
N THR A 141 5.28 -10.10 17.28
CA THR A 141 3.87 -9.75 17.44
C THR A 141 3.31 -9.11 16.19
N SER A 142 4.02 -8.16 15.57
CA SER A 142 3.54 -7.50 14.35
C SER A 142 3.48 -8.45 13.16
N ILE A 143 4.42 -9.40 13.00
CA ILE A 143 4.36 -10.43 11.97
C ILE A 143 3.13 -11.33 12.17
N MET A 144 2.89 -11.78 13.41
CA MET A 144 1.73 -12.62 13.70
C MET A 144 0.41 -11.89 13.45
N PHE A 145 0.27 -10.66 13.94
CA PHE A 145 -0.94 -9.85 13.72
C PHE A 145 -1.13 -9.43 12.27
N ASN A 146 -0.07 -9.41 11.46
CA ASN A 146 -0.19 -9.25 10.02
C ASN A 146 -0.98 -10.40 9.38
N TRP A 147 -0.61 -11.63 9.68
CA TRP A 147 -1.30 -12.83 9.16
C TRP A 147 -2.69 -13.01 9.77
N ILE A 148 -2.84 -12.79 11.08
CA ILE A 148 -4.14 -12.85 11.74
C ILE A 148 -5.09 -11.83 11.09
N GLY A 149 -4.65 -10.59 10.85
CA GLY A 149 -5.46 -9.57 10.18
C GLY A 149 -5.92 -9.99 8.78
N LEU A 150 -5.01 -10.55 7.99
CA LEU A 150 -5.31 -11.03 6.64
C LEU A 150 -6.36 -12.15 6.67
N TYR A 151 -6.15 -13.17 7.49
CA TYR A 151 -7.09 -14.31 7.58
C TYR A 151 -8.43 -13.91 8.20
N LEU A 152 -8.42 -13.08 9.24
CA LEU A 152 -9.64 -12.56 9.86
C LEU A 152 -10.50 -11.79 8.85
N VAL A 153 -9.89 -10.88 8.10
CA VAL A 153 -10.62 -10.11 7.09
C VAL A 153 -11.17 -11.01 6.00
N ASN A 154 -10.39 -11.98 5.52
CA ASN A 154 -10.87 -12.95 4.54
C ASN A 154 -12.08 -13.75 5.08
N GLU A 155 -12.02 -14.24 6.32
CA GLU A 155 -13.13 -14.97 6.93
C GLU A 155 -14.39 -14.10 7.07
N LEU A 156 -14.24 -12.86 7.53
CA LEU A 156 -15.35 -11.93 7.66
C LEU A 156 -15.98 -11.57 6.31
N MET A 157 -15.17 -11.39 5.28
CA MET A 157 -15.65 -11.00 3.95
C MET A 157 -16.29 -12.14 3.17
N TYR A 158 -15.74 -13.36 3.27
CA TYR A 158 -16.22 -14.49 2.46
C TYR A 158 -17.33 -15.29 3.13
N ASN A 159 -17.25 -15.50 4.45
CA ASN A 159 -18.10 -16.45 5.15
C ASN A 159 -19.07 -15.79 6.14
N THR A 160 -18.67 -14.68 6.78
CA THR A 160 -19.42 -14.18 7.94
C THR A 160 -20.40 -13.07 7.58
N ILE A 161 -20.02 -12.12 6.68
CA ILE A 161 -20.84 -10.94 6.38
C ILE A 161 -21.50 -11.10 5.01
N PRO A 162 -22.80 -11.37 4.96
CA PRO A 162 -23.52 -11.45 3.69
C PRO A 162 -23.55 -10.09 2.98
N GLY A 163 -23.41 -10.11 1.65
CA GLY A 163 -23.50 -8.91 0.82
C GLY A 163 -22.20 -8.15 0.58
N MET A 164 -21.07 -8.59 1.14
CA MET A 164 -19.75 -8.01 0.81
C MET A 164 -19.09 -8.66 -0.40
N TYR A 165 -19.36 -9.94 -0.62
CA TYR A 165 -18.68 -10.77 -1.60
C TYR A 165 -19.65 -11.27 -2.68
N ASP A 166 -19.27 -11.11 -3.94
CA ASP A 166 -20.00 -11.67 -5.07
C ASP A 166 -19.38 -13.02 -5.46
N GLN A 167 -20.11 -14.09 -5.19
CA GLN A 167 -19.68 -15.46 -5.50
C GLN A 167 -19.45 -15.71 -7.00
N LYS A 168 -20.16 -14.98 -7.88
CA LYS A 168 -20.04 -15.16 -9.34
C LYS A 168 -18.73 -14.61 -9.88
N THR A 169 -18.31 -13.47 -9.36
CA THR A 169 -17.08 -12.78 -9.81
C THR A 169 -15.88 -13.07 -8.91
N THR A 170 -16.07 -13.79 -7.79
CA THR A 170 -15.03 -14.06 -6.77
C THR A 170 -14.33 -12.80 -6.28
N ARG A 171 -15.08 -11.69 -6.15
CA ARG A 171 -14.58 -10.35 -5.74
C ARG A 171 -15.60 -9.66 -4.85
N THR A 172 -15.17 -8.63 -4.16
CA THR A 172 -16.07 -7.68 -3.52
C THR A 172 -16.88 -6.90 -4.55
N TYR A 173 -18.09 -6.50 -4.20
CA TYR A 173 -18.91 -5.68 -5.08
C TYR A 173 -18.18 -4.38 -5.45
N LYS A 174 -18.30 -3.96 -6.71
CA LYS A 174 -17.73 -2.70 -7.17
C LYS A 174 -18.42 -1.54 -6.46
N LEU A 175 -17.66 -0.69 -5.78
CA LEU A 175 -18.18 0.50 -5.09
C LEU A 175 -18.93 1.44 -6.03
N SER A 176 -18.55 1.53 -7.30
CA SER A 176 -19.24 2.35 -8.30
C SER A 176 -20.69 1.95 -8.52
N SER A 177 -21.03 0.67 -8.34
CA SER A 177 -22.40 0.17 -8.46
C SER A 177 -23.09 -0.01 -7.13
N ALA A 178 -22.35 -0.43 -6.09
CA ALA A 178 -22.94 -0.69 -4.77
C ALA A 178 -23.20 0.60 -3.97
N SER A 179 -22.25 1.54 -3.98
CA SER A 179 -22.35 2.79 -3.22
C SER A 179 -21.53 3.91 -3.86
N PRO A 180 -22.07 4.61 -4.87
CA PRO A 180 -21.34 5.70 -5.55
C PRO A 180 -20.92 6.84 -4.62
N LYS A 181 -21.67 7.08 -3.53
CA LYS A 181 -21.36 8.11 -2.52
C LYS A 181 -20.10 7.80 -1.70
N SER A 182 -19.69 6.54 -1.66
CA SER A 182 -18.50 6.08 -0.92
C SER A 182 -17.21 6.20 -1.74
N LEU A 183 -17.29 6.58 -3.01
CA LEU A 183 -16.13 6.81 -3.84
C LEU A 183 -15.48 8.14 -3.48
N ILE A 184 -14.16 8.12 -3.35
CA ILE A 184 -13.36 9.35 -3.19
C ILE A 184 -13.51 10.18 -4.48
N PRO A 185 -13.80 11.50 -4.39
CA PRO A 185 -13.93 12.36 -5.56
C PRO A 185 -12.69 12.32 -6.45
N ASP A 186 -12.88 12.36 -7.74
CA ASP A 186 -11.80 12.36 -8.72
C ASP A 186 -11.38 13.76 -9.17
N CYS A 187 -12.23 14.77 -8.92
CA CYS A 187 -12.00 16.17 -9.32
C CYS A 187 -11.51 16.34 -10.77
N GLY A 188 -12.01 15.48 -11.67
CA GLY A 188 -11.64 15.52 -13.09
C GLY A 188 -10.36 14.77 -13.45
N MET A 189 -9.65 14.16 -12.50
CA MET A 189 -8.42 13.42 -12.77
C MET A 189 -8.67 12.19 -13.65
N ASN A 190 -9.83 11.55 -13.50
CA ASN A 190 -10.22 10.41 -14.32
C ASN A 190 -10.34 10.78 -15.82
N SER A 191 -10.77 12.00 -16.14
CA SER A 191 -10.85 12.48 -17.53
C SER A 191 -9.47 12.76 -18.12
N ILE A 192 -8.55 13.33 -17.30
CA ILE A 192 -7.17 13.63 -17.73
C ILE A 192 -6.40 12.34 -18.02
N PHE A 193 -6.46 11.38 -17.11
CA PHE A 193 -5.70 10.12 -17.21
C PHE A 193 -6.47 9.00 -17.92
N ARG A 194 -7.73 9.23 -18.31
CA ARG A 194 -8.62 8.22 -18.94
C ARG A 194 -8.68 6.92 -18.13
N THR A 195 -8.74 7.03 -16.81
CA THR A 195 -8.88 5.91 -15.87
C THR A 195 -10.10 6.11 -14.99
N SER A 196 -10.54 5.06 -14.31
CA SER A 196 -11.62 5.13 -13.31
C SER A 196 -11.10 5.05 -11.87
N SER A 197 -9.78 5.05 -11.68
CA SER A 197 -9.14 4.78 -10.37
C SER A 197 -8.33 5.94 -9.83
N THR A 198 -8.07 6.98 -10.64
CA THR A 198 -7.29 8.13 -10.18
C THR A 198 -8.20 9.11 -9.44
N THR A 199 -7.91 9.33 -8.17
CA THR A 199 -8.71 10.19 -7.27
C THR A 199 -7.83 11.19 -6.55
N ILE A 200 -8.41 12.11 -5.79
CA ILE A 200 -7.68 13.05 -4.96
C ILE A 200 -6.90 12.39 -3.81
N ALA A 201 -7.00 11.06 -3.64
CA ALA A 201 -6.30 10.32 -2.59
C ALA A 201 -4.78 10.54 -2.60
N ILE A 202 -4.16 10.76 -3.77
CA ILE A 202 -2.72 11.05 -3.87
C ILE A 202 -2.36 12.38 -3.18
N PHE A 203 -3.18 13.42 -3.36
CA PHE A 203 -2.93 14.71 -2.70
C PHE A 203 -3.13 14.62 -1.20
N ILE A 204 -4.12 13.83 -0.74
CA ILE A 204 -4.33 13.55 0.69
C ILE A 204 -3.11 12.82 1.25
N ALA A 205 -2.59 11.81 0.55
CA ALA A 205 -1.40 11.07 0.97
C ALA A 205 -0.16 11.97 1.07
N ILE A 206 0.05 12.85 0.09
CA ILE A 206 1.15 13.82 0.11
C ILE A 206 0.99 14.81 1.26
N ALA A 207 -0.22 15.35 1.47
CA ALA A 207 -0.48 16.28 2.57
C ALA A 207 -0.19 15.64 3.94
N ILE A 208 -0.65 14.41 4.15
CA ILE A 208 -0.36 13.65 5.38
C ILE A 208 1.15 13.41 5.53
N ALA A 209 1.85 13.07 4.44
CA ALA A 209 3.30 12.88 4.46
C ALA A 209 4.03 14.14 4.91
N VAL A 210 3.63 15.31 4.40
CA VAL A 210 4.19 16.60 4.82
C VAL A 210 3.89 16.90 6.29
N ILE A 211 2.66 16.66 6.75
CA ILE A 211 2.28 16.87 8.15
C ILE A 211 3.12 15.99 9.08
N ILE A 212 3.26 14.70 8.77
CA ILE A 212 4.06 13.77 9.58
C ILE A 212 5.54 14.14 9.53
N TYR A 213 6.07 14.56 8.38
CA TYR A 213 7.44 15.04 8.25
C TYR A 213 7.70 16.23 9.17
N ILE A 214 6.83 17.24 9.16
CA ILE A 214 6.92 18.40 10.05
C ILE A 214 6.82 17.96 11.51
N CYS A 215 5.84 17.10 11.85
CA CYS A 215 5.68 16.57 13.19
C CYS A 215 6.97 15.89 13.70
N LEU A 216 7.58 15.04 12.88
CA LEU A 216 8.82 14.34 13.23
C LEU A 216 10.02 15.29 13.36
N LEU A 217 10.07 16.38 12.59
CA LEU A 217 11.13 17.39 12.74
C LEU A 217 11.09 18.09 14.10
N TYR A 218 9.87 18.38 14.58
CA TYR A 218 9.70 19.08 15.88
C TYR A 218 9.74 18.15 17.10
N THR A 219 9.43 16.87 16.93
CA THR A 219 9.34 15.89 18.03
C THR A 219 10.52 14.92 18.09
N SER A 220 11.37 14.88 17.05
CA SER A 220 12.58 14.05 17.06
C SER A 220 13.59 14.64 18.06
N PRO A 221 14.16 13.83 19.00
CA PRO A 221 15.23 14.31 19.87
C PRO A 221 16.38 14.84 19.04
N SER A 222 16.91 16.00 19.49
CA SER A 222 18.06 16.63 18.84
C SER A 222 19.26 15.68 18.87
N PRO A 223 20.08 15.62 17.81
CA PRO A 223 21.34 14.86 17.85
C PRO A 223 22.34 15.34 18.92
N ARG A 224 21.97 16.33 19.71
CA ARG A 224 22.79 16.94 20.78
C ARG A 224 22.39 16.47 22.19
N ASP A 225 21.34 15.69 22.32
CA ASP A 225 20.90 15.06 23.55
C ASP A 225 21.25 13.56 23.51
#